data_8b0cd75c9d955eadcccd2257f45eaabe
#
_entry.id   8b0cd75c9d955eadcccd2257f45eaabe
#
_cell.length_a   1.000
_cell.length_b   1.000
_cell.length_c   1.000
_cell.angle_alpha   90.00
_cell.angle_beta   90.00
_cell.angle_gamma   90.00
#
_symmetry.space_group_name_H-M   'P 1'
#
loop_
_entity.id
_entity.type
_entity.pdbx_description
1 polymer ?
#
loop_
_entity_poly.entity_id
_entity_poly.type
_entity_poly.pdbx_seq_one_letter_code
_entity_poly.pdbx_strand_id
1 'polypeptide(L)'
;MKYRMKNRHMRYKILALLVVCVLSCTVKAQETDKYAQWGPTTQSGWGYMLRAGYVMGGTTPLPLPEEIRSIHKYNPEGGITLGVDVYKMLHRRWGVMAGLHFFAQGMSTEAEVKNYHMGITQGEDYLEGNFTGTDVTNTFMTGFTLPLMANFRISPRWSVHAGPYLSYLLKTEFDGSVFDGYLREGNPTGPKVNIDRSNPATYDFGNDMRKWLWGVQLGVDWRAARHWALFAALDWGMNGIFHSDFKTVDFALYPLYAKVGVAYHF
;
A
#
# COMPACT_ATOMS: atom_id res chain seq x y z
N MET A 1 -6.14 4.39 26.66
CA MET A 1 -6.54 5.65 25.98
C MET A 1 -5.43 6.71 25.84
N LYS A 2 -4.40 6.75 26.69
CA LYS A 2 -3.28 7.74 26.65
C LYS A 2 -2.21 7.48 25.57
N TYR A 3 -2.03 6.25 25.09
CA TYR A 3 -1.00 5.89 24.08
C TYR A 3 -1.39 6.32 22.64
N ARG A 4 -2.68 6.36 22.34
CA ARG A 4 -3.19 6.73 20.99
C ARG A 4 -3.02 8.22 20.64
N MET A 5 -3.02 9.11 21.65
CA MET A 5 -2.87 10.56 21.41
C MET A 5 -1.41 10.99 21.15
N LYS A 6 -0.41 10.29 21.72
CA LYS A 6 1.01 10.65 21.54
C LYS A 6 1.51 10.41 20.10
N ASN A 7 0.98 9.38 19.42
CA ASN A 7 1.34 9.08 18.04
C ASN A 7 0.74 10.07 17.02
N ARG A 8 -0.43 10.67 17.30
CA ARG A 8 -1.03 11.67 16.41
C ARG A 8 -0.16 12.93 16.30
N HIS A 9 0.32 13.45 17.42
CA HIS A 9 1.18 14.64 17.44
C HIS A 9 2.55 14.42 16.77
N MET A 10 3.09 13.22 16.82
CA MET A 10 4.35 12.87 16.15
C MET A 10 4.18 12.81 14.63
N ARG A 11 3.05 12.30 14.14
CA ARG A 11 2.70 12.24 12.70
C ARG A 11 2.57 13.64 12.09
N TYR A 12 1.93 14.58 12.77
CA TYR A 12 1.82 15.97 12.30
C TYR A 12 3.17 16.70 12.32
N LYS A 13 4.05 16.42 13.27
CA LYS A 13 5.40 17.01 13.31
C LYS A 13 6.28 16.52 12.16
N ILE A 14 6.18 15.25 11.80
CA ILE A 14 6.92 14.69 10.65
C ILE A 14 6.36 15.26 9.34
N LEU A 15 5.04 15.36 9.20
CA LEU A 15 4.39 15.98 8.04
C LEU A 15 4.75 17.47 7.92
N ALA A 16 4.75 18.20 9.03
CA ALA A 16 5.15 19.61 9.06
C ALA A 16 6.65 19.79 8.72
N LEU A 17 7.53 18.88 9.17
CA LEU A 17 8.94 18.91 8.85
C LEU A 17 9.19 18.66 7.36
N LEU A 18 8.46 17.71 6.75
CA LEU A 18 8.51 17.44 5.31
C LEU A 18 8.01 18.65 4.50
N VAL A 19 6.92 19.29 4.91
CA VAL A 19 6.40 20.49 4.27
C VAL A 19 7.36 21.68 4.40
N VAL A 20 8.01 21.86 5.55
CA VAL A 20 9.01 22.93 5.78
C VAL A 20 10.29 22.68 4.96
N CYS A 21 10.74 21.42 4.83
CA CYS A 21 11.86 21.08 3.95
C CYS A 21 11.55 21.36 2.47
N VAL A 22 10.31 21.09 2.01
CA VAL A 22 9.88 21.39 0.64
C VAL A 22 9.77 22.91 0.41
N LEU A 23 9.31 23.69 1.40
CA LEU A 23 9.16 25.13 1.30
C LEU A 23 10.49 25.89 1.40
N SER A 24 11.48 25.38 2.13
CA SER A 24 12.79 26.03 2.25
C SER A 24 13.68 25.87 0.99
N CYS A 25 13.33 24.96 0.08
CA CYS A 25 14.05 24.77 -1.20
C CYS A 25 13.50 25.64 -2.35
N THR A 26 12.48 26.48 -2.13
CA THR A 26 11.84 27.27 -3.20
C THR A 26 12.48 28.61 -3.49
N VAL A 27 13.62 28.94 -2.88
CA VAL A 27 14.32 30.23 -3.14
C VAL A 27 15.47 30.02 -4.09
N LYS A 28 15.18 30.00 -5.37
CA LYS A 28 15.92 30.56 -6.53
C LYS A 28 15.28 30.07 -7.84
N ALA A 29 14.13 30.63 -8.18
CA ALA A 29 13.52 30.47 -9.49
C ALA A 29 13.66 31.78 -10.27
N GLN A 30 14.82 32.00 -10.83
CA GLN A 30 15.03 33.01 -11.86
C GLN A 30 16.12 32.55 -12.83
N GLU A 31 15.64 31.77 -13.84
CA GLU A 31 16.31 31.65 -15.14
C GLU A 31 15.37 31.00 -16.13
N THR A 32 14.78 31.82 -17.00
CA THR A 32 13.62 31.47 -17.82
C THR A 32 13.94 30.67 -19.10
N ASP A 33 15.21 30.47 -19.48
CA ASP A 33 15.59 29.93 -20.78
C ASP A 33 16.36 28.59 -20.77
N LYS A 34 16.53 27.93 -19.64
CA LYS A 34 17.30 26.67 -19.56
C LYS A 34 16.43 25.39 -19.53
N TYR A 35 15.16 25.52 -19.75
CA TYR A 35 14.21 24.37 -19.73
C TYR A 35 14.29 23.45 -20.95
N ALA A 36 15.05 23.82 -21.97
CA ALA A 36 15.27 23.00 -23.15
C ALA A 36 16.17 21.76 -22.92
N GLN A 37 16.87 21.66 -21.78
CA GLN A 37 17.83 20.58 -21.48
C GLN A 37 17.37 19.64 -20.36
N TRP A 38 16.13 19.24 -20.34
CA TRP A 38 15.62 18.25 -19.39
C TRP A 38 15.84 16.82 -19.91
N GLY A 39 17.08 16.54 -20.27
CA GLY A 39 17.57 15.20 -20.54
C GLY A 39 18.16 14.55 -19.30
N PRO A 40 18.62 13.30 -19.38
CA PRO A 40 19.49 12.75 -18.36
C PRO A 40 20.68 13.70 -18.19
N THR A 41 21.03 14.01 -16.95
CA THR A 41 22.11 14.92 -16.59
C THR A 41 23.50 14.41 -16.99
N THR A 42 23.57 13.15 -17.45
CA THR A 42 24.80 12.51 -17.91
C THR A 42 24.79 12.31 -19.42
N GLN A 43 25.93 12.54 -20.08
CA GLN A 43 26.12 12.25 -21.51
C GLN A 43 25.89 10.76 -21.86
N SER A 44 25.98 9.87 -20.86
CA SER A 44 25.77 8.41 -21.02
C SER A 44 24.30 7.99 -21.05
N GLY A 45 23.34 8.92 -20.89
CA GLY A 45 21.91 8.62 -20.82
C GLY A 45 21.44 7.99 -19.50
N TRP A 46 22.34 7.80 -18.53
CA TRP A 46 22.01 7.35 -17.20
C TRP A 46 21.54 8.51 -16.32
N GLY A 47 20.61 8.25 -15.42
CA GLY A 47 20.19 9.17 -14.38
C GLY A 47 19.81 8.44 -13.12
N TYR A 48 19.89 9.17 -12.03
CA TYR A 48 19.58 8.67 -10.68
C TYR A 48 18.53 9.57 -10.06
N MET A 49 17.63 8.98 -9.26
CA MET A 49 16.68 9.77 -8.52
C MET A 49 16.38 9.16 -7.16
N LEU A 50 16.10 10.02 -6.20
CA LEU A 50 15.54 9.66 -4.91
C LEU A 50 14.05 9.95 -4.94
N ARG A 51 13.24 9.05 -4.38
CA ARG A 51 11.80 9.23 -4.22
C ARG A 51 11.43 9.20 -2.74
N ALA A 52 10.55 10.11 -2.34
CA ALA A 52 9.92 10.08 -1.04
C ALA A 52 8.44 10.41 -1.20
N GLY A 53 7.57 9.60 -0.62
CA GLY A 53 6.14 9.76 -0.85
C GLY A 53 5.27 9.18 0.24
N TYR A 54 4.00 9.49 0.11
CA TYR A 54 2.90 8.95 0.88
C TYR A 54 2.23 7.82 0.12
N VAL A 55 1.87 6.77 0.83
CA VAL A 55 1.18 5.59 0.30
C VAL A 55 -0.22 5.53 0.89
N MET A 56 -1.20 5.29 0.06
CA MET A 56 -2.59 5.06 0.46
C MET A 56 -3.18 3.91 -0.34
N GLY A 57 -4.06 3.15 0.26
CA GLY A 57 -4.67 1.98 -0.37
C GLY A 57 -4.82 0.85 0.62
N GLY A 58 -5.00 -0.35 0.12
CA GLY A 58 -5.21 -1.51 0.98
C GLY A 58 -5.16 -2.83 0.23
N THR A 59 -5.52 -3.86 0.93
CA THR A 59 -5.77 -5.18 0.37
C THR A 59 -7.26 -5.35 0.12
N THR A 60 -7.63 -5.77 -1.07
CA THR A 60 -9.03 -5.92 -1.46
C THR A 60 -9.25 -7.25 -2.15
N PRO A 61 -10.39 -7.93 -1.89
CA PRO A 61 -10.78 -9.07 -2.70
C PRO A 61 -11.19 -8.62 -4.10
N LEU A 62 -10.77 -9.37 -5.12
CA LEU A 62 -11.13 -9.13 -6.50
C LEU A 62 -11.51 -10.47 -7.18
N PRO A 63 -12.79 -10.65 -7.57
CA PRO A 63 -13.94 -9.76 -7.38
C PRO A 63 -14.38 -9.65 -5.92
N LEU A 64 -15.23 -8.66 -5.59
CA LEU A 64 -15.80 -8.53 -4.25
C LEU A 64 -16.71 -9.75 -3.98
N PRO A 65 -16.47 -10.51 -2.91
CA PRO A 65 -17.24 -11.71 -2.60
C PRO A 65 -18.64 -11.36 -2.09
N GLU A 66 -19.59 -12.28 -2.28
CA GLU A 66 -20.98 -12.10 -1.87
C GLU A 66 -21.16 -12.03 -0.35
N GLU A 67 -20.22 -12.53 0.41
CA GLU A 67 -20.19 -12.54 1.87
C GLU A 67 -20.03 -11.12 2.43
N ILE A 68 -19.39 -10.20 1.72
CA ILE A 68 -19.27 -8.78 2.11
C ILE A 68 -20.52 -8.04 1.65
N ARG A 69 -21.36 -7.64 2.60
CA ARG A 69 -22.63 -6.97 2.32
C ARG A 69 -22.49 -5.46 2.19
N SER A 70 -21.69 -4.86 3.07
CA SER A 70 -21.44 -3.43 3.05
C SER A 70 -20.10 -3.10 3.71
N ILE A 71 -19.43 -2.07 3.23
CA ILE A 71 -18.23 -1.51 3.85
C ILE A 71 -18.68 -0.22 4.54
N HIS A 72 -18.66 -0.21 5.88
CA HIS A 72 -19.10 0.94 6.66
C HIS A 72 -18.00 1.99 6.80
N LYS A 73 -16.74 1.53 6.97
CA LYS A 73 -15.59 2.42 7.08
C LYS A 73 -14.41 1.81 6.34
N TYR A 74 -13.73 2.68 5.61
CA TYR A 74 -12.42 2.40 5.06
C TYR A 74 -11.48 3.53 5.49
N ASN A 75 -10.44 3.17 6.22
CA ASN A 75 -9.42 4.10 6.68
C ASN A 75 -8.05 3.62 6.15
N PRO A 76 -7.53 4.23 5.08
CA PRO A 76 -6.15 4.02 4.72
C PRO A 76 -5.29 4.59 5.86
N GLU A 77 -4.60 3.74 6.61
CA GLU A 77 -3.78 4.17 7.75
C GLU A 77 -2.59 5.03 7.35
N GLY A 78 -2.46 5.30 6.08
CA GLY A 78 -1.43 6.12 5.48
C GLY A 78 -0.04 5.51 5.69
N GLY A 79 0.70 5.42 4.61
CA GLY A 79 2.03 4.86 4.63
C GLY A 79 3.07 5.81 4.06
N ILE A 80 4.30 5.38 4.11
CA ILE A 80 5.44 6.08 3.51
C ILE A 80 6.14 5.18 2.51
N THR A 81 6.72 5.79 1.49
CA THR A 81 7.67 5.12 0.60
C THR A 81 8.92 5.98 0.44
N LEU A 82 10.07 5.33 0.48
CA LEU A 82 11.38 5.92 0.23
C LEU A 82 12.11 5.03 -0.76
N GLY A 83 12.66 5.60 -1.82
CA GLY A 83 13.27 4.79 -2.87
C GLY A 83 14.40 5.49 -3.61
N VAL A 84 15.23 4.67 -4.20
CA VAL A 84 16.28 5.06 -5.14
C VAL A 84 15.98 4.39 -6.47
N ASP A 85 15.97 5.17 -7.54
CA ASP A 85 15.83 4.66 -8.90
C ASP A 85 17.05 5.02 -9.74
N VAL A 86 17.39 4.09 -10.60
CA VAL A 86 18.36 4.29 -11.68
C VAL A 86 17.60 4.12 -12.99
N TYR A 87 17.72 5.07 -13.86
CA TYR A 87 17.13 4.99 -15.19
C TYR A 87 18.15 5.20 -16.28
N LYS A 88 17.93 4.56 -17.43
CA LYS A 88 18.74 4.74 -18.65
C LYS A 88 17.82 5.07 -19.80
N MET A 89 18.06 6.21 -20.46
CA MET A 89 17.39 6.56 -21.69
C MET A 89 18.07 5.83 -22.85
N LEU A 90 17.33 4.93 -23.50
CA LEU A 90 17.79 4.16 -24.66
C LEU A 90 17.56 4.95 -25.95
N HIS A 91 16.56 5.83 -25.96
CA HIS A 91 16.18 6.66 -27.08
C HIS A 91 15.67 8.02 -26.57
N ARG A 92 15.36 8.97 -27.46
CA ARG A 92 14.87 10.33 -27.08
C ARG A 92 13.64 10.29 -26.16
N ARG A 93 12.77 9.29 -26.31
CA ARG A 93 11.53 9.15 -25.55
C ARG A 93 11.45 7.90 -24.68
N TRP A 94 12.23 6.86 -24.98
CA TRP A 94 12.17 5.57 -24.30
C TRP A 94 13.37 5.31 -23.44
N GLY A 95 13.14 4.76 -22.27
CA GLY A 95 14.16 4.31 -21.35
C GLY A 95 13.69 3.13 -20.52
N VAL A 96 14.58 2.63 -19.70
CA VAL A 96 14.33 1.64 -18.68
C VAL A 96 14.67 2.23 -17.31
N MET A 97 13.95 1.78 -16.29
CA MET A 97 14.16 2.23 -14.92
C MET A 97 14.06 1.02 -14.00
N ALA A 98 14.96 0.96 -13.03
CA ALA A 98 14.92 -0.01 -11.95
C ALA A 98 15.20 0.71 -10.63
N GLY A 99 14.67 0.21 -9.54
CA GLY A 99 14.83 0.85 -8.24
C GLY A 99 14.79 -0.11 -7.07
N LEU A 100 15.02 0.44 -5.89
CA LEU A 100 14.79 -0.21 -4.61
C LEU A 100 14.00 0.76 -3.74
N HIS A 101 12.78 0.37 -3.37
CA HIS A 101 11.87 1.20 -2.59
C HIS A 101 11.54 0.51 -1.27
N PHE A 102 11.81 1.16 -0.18
CA PHE A 102 11.25 0.82 1.12
C PHE A 102 9.82 1.35 1.20
N PHE A 103 8.93 0.57 1.81
CA PHE A 103 7.57 1.00 2.08
C PHE A 103 7.09 0.52 3.45
N ALA A 104 6.20 1.30 4.05
CA ALA A 104 5.39 0.94 5.20
C ALA A 104 3.96 1.43 4.93
N GLN A 105 3.00 0.53 4.92
CA GLN A 105 1.62 0.81 4.50
C GLN A 105 0.63 -0.03 5.27
N GLY A 106 -0.54 0.52 5.51
CA GLY A 106 -1.59 -0.17 6.25
C GLY A 106 -2.98 0.34 5.90
N MET A 107 -3.99 -0.42 6.31
CA MET A 107 -5.39 -0.05 6.25
C MET A 107 -6.15 -0.62 7.44
N SER A 108 -7.28 0.00 7.75
CA SER A 108 -8.31 -0.55 8.62
C SER A 108 -9.66 -0.45 7.93
N THR A 109 -10.41 -1.53 7.93
CA THR A 109 -11.72 -1.63 7.29
C THR A 109 -12.73 -2.15 8.29
N GLU A 110 -13.93 -1.56 8.31
CA GLU A 110 -15.09 -2.06 9.06
C GLU A 110 -16.19 -2.43 8.05
N ALA A 111 -16.53 -3.69 8.00
CA ALA A 111 -17.48 -4.24 7.03
C ALA A 111 -18.55 -5.10 7.72
N GLU A 112 -19.74 -5.14 7.14
CA GLU A 112 -20.76 -6.10 7.50
C GLU A 112 -20.62 -7.33 6.60
N VAL A 113 -20.48 -8.50 7.24
CA VAL A 113 -20.30 -9.77 6.54
C VAL A 113 -21.45 -10.73 6.87
N LYS A 114 -21.74 -11.61 5.93
CA LYS A 114 -22.76 -12.65 6.12
C LYS A 114 -22.25 -13.99 5.60
N ASN A 115 -22.33 -14.99 6.49
CA ASN A 115 -21.90 -16.35 6.17
C ASN A 115 -20.43 -16.45 5.76
N TYR A 116 -19.59 -15.58 6.35
CA TYR A 116 -18.17 -15.49 6.07
C TYR A 116 -17.42 -16.56 6.85
N HIS A 117 -16.75 -17.49 6.13
CA HIS A 117 -15.96 -18.54 6.76
C HIS A 117 -14.67 -17.98 7.35
N MET A 118 -14.46 -18.22 8.65
CA MET A 118 -13.27 -17.74 9.35
C MET A 118 -13.02 -18.52 10.65
N GLY A 119 -11.76 -18.48 11.10
CA GLY A 119 -11.35 -18.91 12.44
C GLY A 119 -11.19 -17.70 13.35
N ILE A 120 -11.75 -17.73 14.53
CA ILE A 120 -11.71 -16.65 15.52
C ILE A 120 -11.39 -17.20 16.90
N THR A 121 -10.85 -16.36 17.76
CA THR A 121 -10.62 -16.68 19.18
C THR A 121 -11.50 -15.80 20.05
N GLN A 122 -12.28 -16.41 20.91
CA GLN A 122 -13.09 -15.73 21.92
C GLN A 122 -12.67 -16.16 23.32
N GLY A 123 -11.99 -15.28 24.05
CA GLY A 123 -11.35 -15.66 25.30
C GLY A 123 -10.20 -16.65 25.08
N GLU A 124 -10.32 -17.88 25.59
CA GLU A 124 -9.35 -18.96 25.37
C GLU A 124 -9.81 -19.98 24.30
N ASP A 125 -11.04 -19.86 23.81
CA ASP A 125 -11.64 -20.82 22.87
C ASP A 125 -11.37 -20.39 21.42
N TYR A 126 -10.87 -21.34 20.62
CA TYR A 126 -10.78 -21.19 19.17
C TYR A 126 -12.03 -21.78 18.52
N LEU A 127 -12.69 -20.97 17.69
CA LEU A 127 -13.91 -21.32 16.99
C LEU A 127 -13.69 -21.13 15.49
N GLU A 128 -14.08 -22.13 14.70
CA GLU A 128 -14.03 -22.07 13.23
C GLU A 128 -15.42 -22.31 12.66
N GLY A 129 -15.82 -21.45 11.73
CA GLY A 129 -17.16 -21.56 11.14
C GLY A 129 -17.56 -20.33 10.33
N ASN A 130 -18.87 -20.18 10.16
CA ASN A 130 -19.44 -19.12 9.33
C ASN A 130 -19.96 -17.98 10.20
N PHE A 131 -19.30 -16.85 10.13
CA PHE A 131 -19.66 -15.64 10.86
C PHE A 131 -20.64 -14.76 10.07
N THR A 132 -21.55 -14.14 10.80
CA THR A 132 -22.45 -13.09 10.29
C THR A 132 -22.50 -11.97 11.31
N GLY A 133 -22.12 -10.76 10.93
CA GLY A 133 -22.03 -9.59 11.81
C GLY A 133 -21.02 -8.57 11.30
N THR A 134 -20.49 -7.76 12.20
CA THR A 134 -19.49 -6.72 11.88
C THR A 134 -18.08 -7.28 12.04
N ASP A 135 -17.26 -7.09 11.02
CA ASP A 135 -15.84 -7.43 10.98
C ASP A 135 -14.98 -6.17 10.82
N VAL A 136 -14.01 -6.02 11.70
CA VAL A 136 -13.00 -4.97 11.64
C VAL A 136 -11.65 -5.60 11.36
N THR A 137 -11.12 -5.35 10.16
CA THR A 137 -9.86 -5.89 9.69
C THR A 137 -8.79 -4.80 9.68
N ASN A 138 -7.62 -5.07 10.24
CA ASN A 138 -6.43 -4.24 10.15
C ASN A 138 -5.36 -4.99 9.36
N THR A 139 -4.71 -4.29 8.46
CA THR A 139 -3.58 -4.85 7.70
C THR A 139 -2.43 -3.87 7.74
N PHE A 140 -1.23 -4.36 8.04
CA PHE A 140 -0.01 -3.56 7.97
C PHE A 140 1.13 -4.36 7.36
N MET A 141 1.82 -3.74 6.40
CA MET A 141 2.93 -4.35 5.68
C MET A 141 4.10 -3.38 5.59
N THR A 142 5.30 -3.90 5.86
CA THR A 142 6.55 -3.17 5.66
C THR A 142 7.51 -4.04 4.86
N GLY A 143 8.23 -3.45 3.93
CA GLY A 143 9.14 -4.22 3.10
C GLY A 143 9.90 -3.40 2.08
N PHE A 144 10.49 -4.13 1.13
CA PHE A 144 11.19 -3.55 -0.02
C PHE A 144 10.53 -3.99 -1.32
N THR A 145 10.45 -3.06 -2.27
CA THR A 145 9.97 -3.30 -3.63
C THR A 145 11.11 -3.05 -4.62
N LEU A 146 11.27 -3.96 -5.56
CA LEU A 146 12.17 -3.88 -6.72
C LEU A 146 11.32 -3.68 -7.98
N PRO A 147 11.07 -2.44 -8.43
CA PRO A 147 10.39 -2.18 -9.68
C PRO A 147 11.36 -2.29 -10.87
N LEU A 148 10.86 -2.84 -11.98
CA LEU A 148 11.55 -2.85 -13.28
C LEU A 148 10.59 -2.31 -14.33
N MET A 149 10.84 -1.11 -14.83
CA MET A 149 9.86 -0.35 -15.58
C MET A 149 10.38 0.13 -16.92
N ALA A 150 9.52 0.12 -17.94
CA ALA A 150 9.69 0.92 -19.13
C ALA A 150 9.29 2.37 -18.80
N ASN A 151 10.13 3.31 -19.20
CA ASN A 151 9.89 4.73 -19.03
C ASN A 151 9.66 5.39 -20.39
N PHE A 152 8.56 6.12 -20.52
CA PHE A 152 8.24 6.86 -21.74
C PHE A 152 8.07 8.36 -21.43
N ARG A 153 8.88 9.17 -22.09
CA ARG A 153 8.83 10.62 -21.99
C ARG A 153 7.81 11.19 -22.97
N ILE A 154 6.67 11.64 -22.43
CA ILE A 154 5.59 12.27 -23.21
C ILE A 154 6.05 13.66 -23.66
N SER A 155 6.63 14.41 -22.74
CA SER A 155 7.13 15.78 -22.97
C SER A 155 8.41 16.03 -22.14
N PRO A 156 9.09 17.18 -22.25
CA PRO A 156 10.21 17.50 -21.39
C PRO A 156 9.90 17.44 -19.90
N ARG A 157 8.65 17.68 -19.50
CA ARG A 157 8.21 17.71 -18.11
C ARG A 157 7.45 16.46 -17.65
N TRP A 158 6.88 15.70 -18.58
CA TRP A 158 6.03 14.57 -18.26
C TRP A 158 6.63 13.27 -18.74
N SER A 159 6.74 12.32 -17.84
CA SER A 159 7.07 10.94 -18.17
C SER A 159 6.08 9.98 -17.49
N VAL A 160 5.82 8.89 -18.17
CA VAL A 160 5.06 7.76 -17.63
C VAL A 160 5.96 6.55 -17.57
N HIS A 161 5.74 5.71 -16.58
CA HIS A 161 6.48 4.47 -16.43
C HIS A 161 5.54 3.35 -16.04
N ALA A 162 5.79 2.17 -16.57
CA ALA A 162 5.01 0.98 -16.28
C ALA A 162 5.91 -0.26 -16.35
N GLY A 163 5.60 -1.24 -15.51
CA GLY A 163 6.31 -2.51 -15.52
C GLY A 163 6.01 -3.37 -14.30
N PRO A 164 6.60 -4.56 -14.24
CA PRO A 164 6.47 -5.44 -13.10
C PRO A 164 7.25 -4.92 -11.88
N TYR A 165 6.81 -5.36 -10.72
CA TYR A 165 7.56 -5.21 -9.47
C TYR A 165 7.56 -6.51 -8.68
N LEU A 166 8.58 -6.67 -7.85
CA LEU A 166 8.71 -7.72 -6.86
C LEU A 166 8.89 -7.07 -5.48
N SER A 167 8.11 -7.46 -4.50
CA SER A 167 8.21 -6.98 -3.12
C SER A 167 8.55 -8.12 -2.17
N TYR A 168 9.43 -7.83 -1.22
CA TYR A 168 9.73 -8.69 -0.09
C TYR A 168 9.25 -8.03 1.20
N LEU A 169 8.36 -8.72 1.93
CA LEU A 169 7.78 -8.23 3.17
C LEU A 169 8.67 -8.59 4.36
N LEU A 170 9.07 -7.59 5.11
CA LEU A 170 9.82 -7.72 6.37
C LEU A 170 8.88 -7.96 7.54
N LYS A 171 7.79 -7.20 7.58
CA LYS A 171 6.76 -7.27 8.62
C LYS A 171 5.39 -7.37 7.97
N THR A 172 4.58 -8.28 8.50
CA THR A 172 3.22 -8.56 8.06
C THR A 172 2.32 -8.61 9.27
N GLU A 173 1.23 -7.86 9.25
CA GLU A 173 0.19 -7.89 10.26
C GLU A 173 -1.16 -7.96 9.52
N PHE A 174 -1.97 -8.91 9.91
CA PHE A 174 -3.35 -9.05 9.44
C PHE A 174 -4.16 -9.56 10.63
N ASP A 175 -4.74 -8.65 11.35
CA ASP A 175 -5.51 -8.93 12.53
C ASP A 175 -6.86 -8.22 12.49
N GLY A 176 -7.77 -8.68 13.31
CA GLY A 176 -9.07 -8.06 13.40
C GLY A 176 -9.91 -8.53 14.55
N SER A 177 -11.13 -8.00 14.57
CA SER A 177 -12.12 -8.35 15.58
C SER A 177 -13.52 -8.38 14.97
N VAL A 178 -14.30 -9.34 15.41
CA VAL A 178 -15.69 -9.53 14.99
C VAL A 178 -16.63 -9.35 16.18
N PHE A 179 -17.76 -8.71 15.96
CA PHE A 179 -18.76 -8.43 16.97
C PHE A 179 -20.14 -8.13 16.36
N ASP A 180 -21.14 -7.91 17.23
CA ASP A 180 -22.52 -7.62 16.86
C ASP A 180 -23.08 -8.67 15.89
N GLY A 181 -22.81 -9.94 16.20
CA GLY A 181 -23.16 -11.02 15.30
C GLY A 181 -23.17 -12.40 15.94
N TYR A 182 -23.03 -13.41 15.11
CA TYR A 182 -22.92 -14.79 15.53
C TYR A 182 -22.05 -15.62 14.57
N LEU A 183 -21.39 -16.61 15.14
CA LEU A 183 -20.72 -17.67 14.39
C LEU A 183 -21.55 -18.95 14.42
N ARG A 184 -21.62 -19.63 13.28
CA ARG A 184 -22.10 -21.02 13.21
C ARG A 184 -20.92 -21.95 13.07
N GLU A 185 -20.72 -22.77 14.08
CA GLU A 185 -19.54 -23.64 14.18
C GLU A 185 -19.59 -24.76 13.13
N GLY A 186 -18.48 -24.96 12.45
CA GLY A 186 -18.24 -26.02 11.47
C GLY A 186 -18.97 -25.85 10.14
N ASN A 187 -20.25 -25.52 10.13
CA ASN A 187 -21.04 -25.39 8.90
C ASN A 187 -22.18 -24.36 9.06
N PRO A 188 -22.83 -23.90 7.95
CA PRO A 188 -23.87 -22.86 8.00
C PRO A 188 -25.12 -23.21 8.83
N THR A 189 -25.30 -24.47 9.23
CA THR A 189 -26.42 -24.95 10.07
C THR A 189 -25.98 -25.42 11.45
N GLY A 190 -24.67 -25.28 11.77
CA GLY A 190 -24.08 -25.70 13.04
C GLY A 190 -24.57 -24.89 14.27
N PRO A 191 -24.09 -25.25 15.46
CA PRO A 191 -24.39 -24.53 16.68
C PRO A 191 -24.12 -23.03 16.54
N LYS A 192 -24.94 -22.19 17.15
CA LYS A 192 -24.86 -20.75 17.06
C LYS A 192 -24.17 -20.20 18.31
N VAL A 193 -23.04 -19.54 18.14
CA VAL A 193 -22.33 -18.80 19.18
C VAL A 193 -22.55 -17.32 18.93
N ASN A 194 -23.15 -16.60 19.88
CA ASN A 194 -23.33 -15.15 19.76
C ASN A 194 -22.07 -14.43 20.19
N ILE A 195 -21.72 -13.36 19.45
CA ILE A 195 -20.54 -12.53 19.69
C ILE A 195 -21.00 -11.10 19.82
N ASP A 196 -20.93 -10.58 21.04
CA ASP A 196 -21.38 -9.23 21.34
C ASP A 196 -20.20 -8.26 21.33
N ARG A 197 -20.49 -6.98 21.16
CA ARG A 197 -19.48 -5.89 21.18
C ARG A 197 -18.77 -5.76 22.54
N SER A 198 -19.38 -6.21 23.62
CA SER A 198 -18.75 -6.21 24.95
C SER A 198 -17.71 -7.30 25.15
N ASN A 199 -17.79 -8.38 24.35
CA ASN A 199 -16.85 -9.50 24.34
C ASN A 199 -16.59 -9.92 22.88
N PRO A 200 -15.83 -9.11 22.12
CA PRO A 200 -15.54 -9.39 20.71
C PRO A 200 -14.60 -10.59 20.58
N ALA A 201 -14.77 -11.35 19.52
CA ALA A 201 -13.78 -12.34 19.14
C ALA A 201 -12.72 -11.71 18.24
N THR A 202 -11.51 -12.26 18.27
CA THR A 202 -10.35 -11.73 17.52
C THR A 202 -9.74 -12.79 16.62
N TYR A 203 -8.99 -12.33 15.63
CA TYR A 203 -8.17 -13.19 14.78
C TYR A 203 -6.85 -12.52 14.42
N ASP A 204 -5.83 -13.33 14.15
CA ASP A 204 -4.51 -12.89 13.68
C ASP A 204 -3.98 -13.90 12.66
N PHE A 205 -3.89 -13.46 11.41
CA PHE A 205 -3.39 -14.23 10.27
C PHE A 205 -2.10 -13.64 9.69
N GLY A 206 -1.41 -12.79 10.45
CA GLY A 206 -0.18 -12.14 10.01
C GLY A 206 0.93 -13.12 9.64
N ASN A 207 0.99 -14.28 10.29
CA ASN A 207 1.97 -15.33 10.01
C ASN A 207 1.67 -16.12 8.73
N ASP A 208 0.41 -16.13 8.28
CA ASP A 208 -0.04 -16.83 7.08
C ASP A 208 0.12 -15.98 5.81
N MET A 209 0.60 -14.75 5.95
CA MET A 209 0.87 -13.87 4.83
C MET A 209 2.14 -14.27 4.09
N ARG A 210 2.10 -14.17 2.75
CA ARG A 210 3.27 -14.38 1.88
C ARG A 210 4.34 -13.36 2.15
N LYS A 211 5.60 -13.77 2.10
CA LYS A 211 6.76 -12.86 2.16
C LYS A 211 7.09 -12.24 0.80
N TRP A 212 6.66 -12.87 -0.30
CA TRP A 212 6.90 -12.39 -1.65
C TRP A 212 5.60 -12.00 -2.33
N LEU A 213 5.51 -10.74 -2.72
CA LEU A 213 4.43 -10.20 -3.53
C LEU A 213 4.98 -9.70 -4.85
N TRP A 214 4.23 -9.88 -5.92
CA TRP A 214 4.57 -9.37 -7.24
C TRP A 214 3.34 -8.77 -7.91
N GLY A 215 3.58 -7.88 -8.84
CA GLY A 215 2.50 -7.22 -9.54
C GLY A 215 2.99 -6.28 -10.63
N VAL A 216 2.15 -5.34 -11.00
CA VAL A 216 2.45 -4.30 -11.97
C VAL A 216 2.35 -2.94 -11.32
N GLN A 217 3.27 -2.04 -11.68
CA GLN A 217 3.26 -0.65 -11.28
C GLN A 217 3.05 0.23 -12.52
N LEU A 218 2.18 1.22 -12.38
CA LEU A 218 1.98 2.29 -13.34
C LEU A 218 2.23 3.61 -12.63
N GLY A 219 3.02 4.50 -13.23
CA GLY A 219 3.30 5.78 -12.62
C GLY A 219 3.51 6.89 -13.63
N VAL A 220 3.45 8.10 -13.11
CA VAL A 220 3.68 9.34 -13.83
C VAL A 220 4.56 10.26 -13.01
N ASP A 221 5.54 10.88 -13.65
CA ASP A 221 6.40 11.91 -13.07
C ASP A 221 6.16 13.23 -13.80
N TRP A 222 5.94 14.28 -13.01
CA TRP A 222 5.91 15.66 -13.49
C TRP A 222 7.10 16.44 -12.96
N ARG A 223 8.02 16.80 -13.84
CA ARG A 223 9.21 17.55 -13.49
C ARG A 223 8.85 19.03 -13.30
N ALA A 224 8.77 19.45 -12.04
CA ALA A 224 8.45 20.82 -11.64
C ALA A 224 9.66 21.76 -11.79
N ALA A 225 10.88 21.27 -11.48
CA ALA A 225 12.13 22.02 -11.57
C ALA A 225 13.26 21.13 -12.11
N ARG A 226 14.46 21.67 -12.28
CA ARG A 226 15.63 20.95 -12.85
C ARG A 226 15.91 19.63 -12.11
N HIS A 227 15.85 19.64 -10.80
CA HIS A 227 16.14 18.49 -9.95
C HIS A 227 14.90 17.92 -9.26
N TRP A 228 13.75 18.60 -9.31
CA TRP A 228 12.56 18.20 -8.57
C TRP A 228 11.42 17.77 -9.49
N ALA A 229 10.83 16.64 -9.16
CA ALA A 229 9.61 16.18 -9.78
C ALA A 229 8.57 15.78 -8.71
N LEU A 230 7.30 15.88 -9.08
CA LEU A 230 6.21 15.22 -8.36
C LEU A 230 5.94 13.89 -9.07
N PHE A 231 5.62 12.88 -8.31
CA PHE A 231 5.22 11.60 -8.87
C PHE A 231 3.90 11.12 -8.28
N ALA A 232 3.18 10.37 -9.10
CA ALA A 232 2.07 9.53 -8.69
C ALA A 232 2.26 8.14 -9.29
N ALA A 233 1.96 7.09 -8.52
CA ALA A 233 2.06 5.72 -8.98
C ALA A 233 0.96 4.86 -8.36
N LEU A 234 0.59 3.79 -9.07
CA LEU A 234 -0.35 2.76 -8.65
C LEU A 234 0.35 1.42 -8.70
N ASP A 235 0.37 0.72 -7.58
CA ASP A 235 0.86 -0.64 -7.45
C ASP A 235 -0.33 -1.59 -7.36
N TRP A 236 -0.41 -2.51 -8.30
CA TRP A 236 -1.43 -3.55 -8.32
C TRP A 236 -0.77 -4.92 -8.18
N GLY A 237 -0.97 -5.55 -7.02
CA GLY A 237 -0.50 -6.92 -6.77
C GLY A 237 -1.30 -7.94 -7.55
N MET A 238 -0.59 -8.88 -8.16
CA MET A 238 -1.15 -9.95 -8.99
C MET A 238 -1.25 -11.29 -8.26
N ASN A 239 -0.61 -11.43 -7.10
CA ASN A 239 -0.78 -12.57 -6.21
C ASN A 239 -1.49 -12.16 -4.92
N GLY A 240 -2.28 -13.09 -4.38
CA GLY A 240 -2.92 -12.91 -3.08
C GLY A 240 -1.90 -12.79 -1.96
N ILE A 241 -2.27 -12.07 -0.90
CA ILE A 241 -1.40 -11.83 0.26
C ILE A 241 -1.18 -13.07 1.13
N PHE A 242 -2.09 -14.04 1.11
CA PHE A 242 -1.98 -15.29 1.87
C PHE A 242 -1.34 -16.42 1.07
N HIS A 243 -0.76 -17.38 1.77
CA HIS A 243 -0.29 -18.63 1.19
C HIS A 243 -1.46 -19.43 0.57
N SER A 244 -1.17 -20.26 -0.43
CA SER A 244 -2.18 -21.04 -1.15
C SER A 244 -2.81 -22.16 -0.33
N ASP A 245 -2.18 -22.58 0.75
CA ASP A 245 -2.61 -23.57 1.72
C ASP A 245 -3.47 -22.98 2.86
N PHE A 246 -3.50 -21.66 2.99
CA PHE A 246 -4.35 -20.95 3.92
C PHE A 246 -5.80 -20.96 3.42
N LYS A 247 -6.67 -21.70 4.12
CA LYS A 247 -8.08 -21.93 3.73
C LYS A 247 -9.08 -21.26 4.65
N THR A 248 -8.61 -20.57 5.68
CA THR A 248 -9.48 -19.90 6.66
C THR A 248 -10.27 -18.74 6.04
N VAL A 249 -9.76 -18.16 4.94
CA VAL A 249 -10.44 -17.13 4.14
C VAL A 249 -10.63 -17.66 2.73
N ASP A 250 -11.88 -17.76 2.27
CA ASP A 250 -12.24 -18.41 1.01
C ASP A 250 -11.92 -17.62 -0.26
N PHE A 251 -11.43 -16.38 -0.13
CA PHE A 251 -11.10 -15.52 -1.28
C PHE A 251 -9.71 -14.91 -1.18
N ALA A 252 -9.12 -14.62 -2.34
CA ALA A 252 -7.82 -13.99 -2.41
C ALA A 252 -7.92 -12.47 -2.22
N LEU A 253 -7.07 -11.93 -1.35
CA LEU A 253 -6.90 -10.49 -1.14
C LEU A 253 -5.69 -9.99 -1.92
N TYR A 254 -5.89 -8.97 -2.74
CA TYR A 254 -4.84 -8.39 -3.59
C TYR A 254 -4.45 -7.00 -3.11
N PRO A 255 -3.16 -6.69 -3.00
CA PRO A 255 -2.71 -5.35 -2.64
C PRO A 255 -2.94 -4.37 -3.78
N LEU A 256 -3.57 -3.23 -3.48
CA LEU A 256 -3.80 -2.12 -4.40
C LEU A 256 -3.48 -0.82 -3.67
N TYR A 257 -2.34 -0.19 -4.04
CA TYR A 257 -1.84 0.99 -3.36
C TYR A 257 -1.49 2.10 -4.33
N ALA A 258 -1.97 3.30 -4.03
CA ALA A 258 -1.59 4.53 -4.70
C ALA A 258 -0.46 5.21 -3.92
N LYS A 259 0.48 5.79 -4.64
CA LYS A 259 1.63 6.52 -4.10
C LYS A 259 1.67 7.91 -4.70
N VAL A 260 1.92 8.92 -3.89
CA VAL A 260 2.15 10.29 -4.34
C VAL A 260 3.32 10.89 -3.57
N GLY A 261 4.15 11.69 -4.23
CA GLY A 261 5.31 12.23 -3.55
C GLY A 261 6.20 13.09 -4.43
N VAL A 262 7.42 13.24 -3.95
CA VAL A 262 8.47 14.03 -4.60
C VAL A 262 9.63 13.13 -5.02
N ALA A 263 10.24 13.46 -6.16
CA ALA A 263 11.46 12.84 -6.63
C ALA A 263 12.53 13.90 -6.86
N TYR A 264 13.75 13.59 -6.44
CA TYR A 264 14.93 14.41 -6.68
C TYR A 264 15.82 13.73 -7.70
N HIS A 265 16.10 14.41 -8.80
CA HIS A 265 17.00 13.96 -9.87
C HIS A 265 18.39 14.55 -9.69
N PHE A 266 19.38 13.69 -9.73
CA PHE A 266 20.80 14.08 -9.68
C PHE A 266 21.32 14.54 -11.03
#